data_25df531143f67528ff6ab082e9e16178
#
_entry.id   25df531143f67528ff6ab082e9e16178
#
_cell.length_a   1.000
_cell.length_b   1.000
_cell.length_c   1.000
_cell.angle_alpha   90.00
_cell.angle_beta   90.00
_cell.angle_gamma   90.00
#
_symmetry.space_group_name_H-M   'P 1'
#
loop_
_entity.id
_entity.type
_entity.pdbx_description
1 polymer ?
#
loop_
_entity_poly.entity_id
_entity_poly.type
_entity_poly.pdbx_seq_one_letter_code
_entity_poly.pdbx_strand_id
1 'polypeptide(L)'
;PLKNFQPSPGVLTDVTFPDDVRIDSGVTTGSEVSAFYDPMIAKLIVHAPTRDAALAKLHTALNATRLHGIATNLDYLRQITASDAFVHGTAWTRMLDSVVAQSPVIEVIQPGTWSSVQDYPGRQGYWDIGVPPSGPMDDFAFRLANRIVGNHQSAAGLEFTLQGPVLLFHSDALIALTGADCQATLE
;
A
#
# COMPACT_ATOMS: atom_id res chain seq x y z
N PRO A 1 4.36 -10.69 6.08
CA PRO A 1 5.72 -10.61 6.64
C PRO A 1 5.75 -9.93 8.00
N LEU A 2 5.09 -8.78 8.17
CA LEU A 2 5.11 -7.98 9.42
C LEU A 2 4.57 -8.73 10.65
N LYS A 3 3.70 -9.71 10.45
CA LYS A 3 3.14 -10.57 11.51
C LYS A 3 3.72 -11.99 11.46
N ASN A 4 5.00 -12.11 11.17
CA ASN A 4 5.70 -13.39 11.09
C ASN A 4 5.04 -14.37 10.11
N PHE A 5 4.58 -13.88 8.95
CA PHE A 5 3.91 -14.64 7.88
C PHE A 5 2.62 -15.36 8.32
N GLN A 6 1.99 -14.92 9.38
CA GLN A 6 0.68 -15.45 9.76
C GLN A 6 -0.36 -15.16 8.68
N PRO A 7 -1.31 -16.07 8.44
CA PRO A 7 -2.44 -15.84 7.55
C PRO A 7 -3.23 -14.60 7.94
N SER A 8 -3.68 -13.83 6.95
CA SER A 8 -4.55 -12.67 7.12
C SER A 8 -5.88 -12.96 6.43
N PRO A 9 -6.86 -13.54 7.12
CA PRO A 9 -8.18 -13.77 6.54
C PRO A 9 -8.95 -12.46 6.41
N GLY A 10 -9.89 -12.41 5.47
CA GLY A 10 -10.76 -11.26 5.24
C GLY A 10 -11.27 -11.19 3.81
N VAL A 11 -11.91 -10.09 3.47
CA VAL A 11 -12.46 -9.84 2.14
C VAL A 11 -11.50 -8.98 1.34
N LEU A 12 -11.21 -9.38 0.11
CA LEU A 12 -10.44 -8.60 -0.84
C LEU A 12 -11.30 -7.46 -1.39
N THR A 13 -10.96 -6.22 -1.03
CA THR A 13 -11.71 -5.02 -1.42
C THR A 13 -11.33 -4.48 -2.79
N ASP A 14 -10.10 -4.76 -3.24
CA ASP A 14 -9.63 -4.48 -4.60
C ASP A 14 -8.66 -5.57 -5.03
N VAL A 15 -8.90 -6.13 -6.21
CA VAL A 15 -8.04 -7.11 -6.86
C VAL A 15 -7.80 -6.66 -8.30
N THR A 16 -6.56 -6.24 -8.57
CA THR A 16 -6.13 -5.84 -9.91
C THR A 16 -4.84 -6.57 -10.27
N PHE A 17 -4.85 -7.26 -11.39
CA PHE A 17 -3.68 -7.90 -11.98
C PHE A 17 -3.37 -7.30 -13.35
N PRO A 18 -2.09 -7.25 -13.77
CA PRO A 18 -1.72 -6.82 -15.11
C PRO A 18 -2.13 -7.86 -16.17
N ASP A 19 -2.53 -7.37 -17.36
CA ASP A 19 -3.04 -8.21 -18.45
C ASP A 19 -1.92 -8.85 -19.31
N ASP A 20 -0.69 -8.34 -19.21
CA ASP A 20 0.45 -8.73 -20.06
C ASP A 20 1.29 -9.87 -19.49
N VAL A 21 0.87 -10.46 -18.37
CA VAL A 21 1.52 -11.58 -17.71
C VAL A 21 0.53 -12.71 -17.40
N ARG A 22 1.04 -13.91 -17.22
CA ARG A 22 0.20 -15.03 -16.80
C ARG A 22 -0.08 -14.94 -15.30
N ILE A 23 -1.36 -14.94 -14.94
CA ILE A 23 -1.84 -14.98 -13.56
C ILE A 23 -2.65 -16.26 -13.36
N ASP A 24 -2.18 -17.11 -12.46
CA ASP A 24 -2.94 -18.28 -12.00
C ASP A 24 -3.58 -17.90 -10.65
N SER A 25 -4.85 -17.52 -10.67
CA SER A 25 -5.60 -17.06 -9.49
C SER A 25 -7.06 -17.44 -9.58
N GLY A 26 -7.67 -17.66 -8.43
CA GLY A 26 -9.11 -17.91 -8.28
C GLY A 26 -9.85 -16.78 -7.56
N VAL A 27 -9.18 -15.64 -7.26
CA VAL A 27 -9.79 -14.54 -6.50
C VAL A 27 -10.10 -13.33 -7.39
N THR A 28 -11.13 -12.60 -6.99
CA THR A 28 -11.57 -11.33 -7.56
C THR A 28 -11.91 -10.36 -6.43
N THR A 29 -12.15 -9.10 -6.77
CA THR A 29 -12.71 -8.14 -5.80
C THR A 29 -14.00 -8.70 -5.19
N GLY A 30 -14.10 -8.66 -3.87
CA GLY A 30 -15.19 -9.24 -3.09
C GLY A 30 -14.95 -10.70 -2.64
N SER A 31 -13.90 -11.38 -3.09
CA SER A 31 -13.56 -12.72 -2.63
C SER A 31 -13.17 -12.73 -1.16
N GLU A 32 -13.67 -13.69 -0.41
CA GLU A 32 -13.28 -13.96 0.96
C GLU A 32 -12.09 -14.92 1.00
N VAL A 33 -11.03 -14.52 1.71
CA VAL A 33 -9.85 -15.35 1.99
C VAL A 33 -10.00 -15.94 3.38
N SER A 34 -10.11 -17.27 3.45
CA SER A 34 -10.30 -18.01 4.69
C SER A 34 -8.96 -18.38 5.34
N ALA A 35 -8.94 -18.48 6.68
CA ALA A 35 -7.81 -19.02 7.43
C ALA A 35 -7.73 -20.56 7.40
N PHE A 36 -8.72 -21.26 6.82
CA PHE A 36 -8.83 -22.73 6.85
C PHE A 36 -8.20 -23.42 5.64
N TYR A 37 -7.82 -22.66 4.62
CA TYR A 37 -7.24 -23.16 3.37
C TYR A 37 -5.84 -22.58 3.13
N ASP A 38 -5.21 -23.05 2.05
CA ASP A 38 -3.91 -22.53 1.60
C ASP A 38 -3.95 -21.00 1.45
N PRO A 39 -3.00 -20.26 2.03
CA PRO A 39 -2.95 -18.80 1.96
C PRO A 39 -2.50 -18.25 0.61
N MET A 40 -2.23 -19.10 -0.39
CA MET A 40 -1.79 -18.67 -1.71
C MET A 40 -2.96 -18.05 -2.49
N ILE A 41 -2.88 -16.74 -2.76
CA ILE A 41 -3.90 -15.96 -3.47
C ILE A 41 -3.73 -16.09 -4.98
N ALA A 42 -2.49 -15.97 -5.45
CA ALA A 42 -2.17 -15.98 -6.88
C ALA A 42 -0.72 -16.41 -7.13
N LYS A 43 -0.46 -16.92 -8.35
CA LYS A 43 0.88 -17.06 -8.94
C LYS A 43 1.00 -16.09 -10.10
N LEU A 44 2.01 -15.22 -10.04
CA LEU A 44 2.35 -14.31 -11.11
C LEU A 44 3.56 -14.88 -11.87
N ILE A 45 3.41 -15.13 -13.16
CA ILE A 45 4.39 -15.83 -13.99
C ILE A 45 4.75 -14.93 -15.17
N VAL A 46 6.06 -14.66 -15.30
CA VAL A 46 6.61 -13.89 -16.42
C VAL A 46 7.53 -14.74 -17.27
N HIS A 47 7.57 -14.43 -18.55
CA HIS A 47 8.52 -15.00 -19.51
C HIS A 47 9.12 -13.88 -20.35
N ALA A 48 10.43 -13.96 -20.61
CA ALA A 48 11.17 -13.07 -21.50
C ALA A 48 12.40 -13.78 -22.06
N PRO A 49 13.01 -13.31 -23.17
CA PRO A 49 14.18 -13.94 -23.78
C PRO A 49 15.43 -13.97 -22.91
N THR A 50 15.57 -13.01 -21.99
CA THR A 50 16.72 -12.91 -21.08
C THR A 50 16.23 -12.78 -19.64
N ARG A 51 17.13 -13.10 -18.67
CA ARG A 51 16.85 -12.93 -17.25
C ARG A 51 16.55 -11.46 -16.91
N ASP A 52 17.34 -10.53 -17.42
CA ASP A 52 17.16 -9.10 -17.14
C ASP A 52 15.80 -8.59 -17.64
N ALA A 53 15.40 -8.99 -18.84
CA ALA A 53 14.10 -8.66 -19.40
C ALA A 53 12.96 -9.30 -18.58
N ALA A 54 13.14 -10.54 -18.08
CA ALA A 54 12.17 -11.20 -17.22
C ALA A 54 12.05 -10.49 -15.86
N LEU A 55 13.17 -10.06 -15.26
CA LEU A 55 13.18 -9.28 -14.02
C LEU A 55 12.48 -7.93 -14.19
N ALA A 56 12.80 -7.20 -15.26
CA ALA A 56 12.14 -5.92 -15.54
C ALA A 56 10.61 -6.11 -15.69
N LYS A 57 10.19 -7.13 -16.43
CA LYS A 57 8.79 -7.47 -16.59
C LYS A 57 8.13 -7.88 -15.27
N LEU A 58 8.83 -8.67 -14.44
CA LEU A 58 8.35 -9.07 -13.10
C LEU A 58 8.14 -7.87 -12.20
N HIS A 59 9.10 -6.95 -12.15
CA HIS A 59 8.98 -5.71 -11.35
C HIS A 59 7.79 -4.87 -11.81
N THR A 60 7.62 -4.67 -13.11
CA THR A 60 6.47 -3.94 -13.65
C THR A 60 5.15 -4.61 -13.25
N ALA A 61 5.08 -5.92 -13.37
CA ALA A 61 3.87 -6.69 -13.04
C ALA A 61 3.54 -6.65 -11.53
N LEU A 62 4.55 -6.81 -10.65
CA LEU A 62 4.37 -6.70 -9.20
C LEU A 62 3.91 -5.29 -8.79
N ASN A 63 4.46 -4.24 -9.43
CA ASN A 63 4.07 -2.86 -9.15
C ASN A 63 2.65 -2.52 -9.64
N ALA A 64 2.22 -3.12 -10.75
CA ALA A 64 0.87 -2.97 -11.28
C ALA A 64 -0.19 -3.80 -10.52
N THR A 65 0.24 -4.83 -9.78
CA THR A 65 -0.66 -5.66 -8.99
C THR A 65 -1.16 -4.90 -7.76
N ARG A 66 -2.47 -4.93 -7.53
CA ARG A 66 -3.12 -4.43 -6.32
C ARG A 66 -3.96 -5.51 -5.67
N LEU A 67 -3.76 -5.67 -4.37
CA LEU A 67 -4.51 -6.59 -3.52
C LEU A 67 -4.77 -5.87 -2.20
N HIS A 68 -6.00 -5.41 -1.99
CA HIS A 68 -6.41 -4.68 -0.80
C HIS A 68 -7.46 -5.45 0.01
N GLY A 69 -7.63 -5.06 1.27
CA GLY A 69 -8.58 -5.66 2.21
C GLY A 69 -7.96 -6.62 3.22
N ILE A 70 -6.83 -7.23 2.89
CA ILE A 70 -6.07 -8.12 3.77
C ILE A 70 -4.57 -7.81 3.68
N ALA A 71 -3.79 -8.24 4.66
CA ALA A 71 -2.33 -8.16 4.57
C ALA A 71 -1.81 -9.26 3.64
N THR A 72 -0.98 -8.88 2.66
CA THR A 72 -0.35 -9.79 1.70
C THR A 72 1.17 -9.72 1.79
N ASN A 73 1.86 -10.62 1.07
CA ASN A 73 3.31 -10.57 0.93
C ASN A 73 3.78 -9.81 -0.32
N LEU A 74 2.91 -9.04 -0.97
CA LEU A 74 3.21 -8.39 -2.25
C LEU A 74 4.41 -7.43 -2.16
N ASP A 75 4.46 -6.59 -1.12
CA ASP A 75 5.60 -5.67 -0.91
C ASP A 75 6.90 -6.43 -0.61
N TYR A 76 6.80 -7.53 0.12
CA TYR A 76 7.95 -8.38 0.39
C TYR A 76 8.47 -9.05 -0.90
N LEU A 77 7.58 -9.47 -1.82
CA LEU A 77 7.97 -9.99 -3.13
C LEU A 77 8.67 -8.92 -3.98
N ARG A 78 8.22 -7.66 -3.93
CA ARG A 78 8.91 -6.53 -4.57
C ARG A 78 10.34 -6.36 -4.06
N GLN A 79 10.54 -6.46 -2.74
CA GLN A 79 11.86 -6.36 -2.10
C GLN A 79 12.77 -7.55 -2.44
N ILE A 80 12.23 -8.78 -2.37
CA ILE A 80 12.98 -9.98 -2.74
C ILE A 80 13.48 -9.88 -4.18
N THR A 81 12.60 -9.54 -5.12
CA THR A 81 12.93 -9.48 -6.54
C THR A 81 13.88 -8.34 -6.90
N ALA A 82 13.97 -7.31 -6.05
CA ALA A 82 14.92 -6.22 -6.17
C ALA A 82 16.25 -6.46 -5.45
N SER A 83 16.37 -7.52 -4.63
CA SER A 83 17.60 -7.82 -3.90
C SER A 83 18.73 -8.26 -4.82
N ASP A 84 19.97 -7.90 -4.47
CA ASP A 84 21.16 -8.24 -5.26
C ASP A 84 21.28 -9.74 -5.52
N ALA A 85 21.01 -10.56 -4.51
CA ALA A 85 21.09 -12.02 -4.64
C ALA A 85 20.08 -12.57 -5.65
N PHE A 86 18.86 -12.00 -5.69
CA PHE A 86 17.86 -12.39 -6.68
C PHE A 86 18.20 -11.89 -8.08
N VAL A 87 18.60 -10.62 -8.20
CA VAL A 87 18.98 -10.00 -9.48
C VAL A 87 20.15 -10.73 -10.13
N HIS A 88 21.20 -11.03 -9.39
CA HIS A 88 22.39 -11.71 -9.92
C HIS A 88 22.27 -13.24 -9.99
N GLY A 89 21.12 -13.81 -9.58
CA GLY A 89 20.91 -15.26 -9.64
C GLY A 89 21.73 -16.07 -8.64
N THR A 90 22.19 -15.44 -7.58
CA THR A 90 22.98 -16.05 -6.51
C THR A 90 22.13 -16.44 -5.28
N ALA A 91 20.81 -16.57 -5.48
CA ALA A 91 19.87 -16.94 -4.43
C ALA A 91 20.20 -18.33 -3.83
N TRP A 92 20.08 -18.44 -2.51
CA TRP A 92 20.27 -19.69 -1.75
C TRP A 92 19.10 -19.93 -0.79
N THR A 93 19.02 -21.10 -0.19
CA THR A 93 17.87 -21.55 0.62
C THR A 93 17.53 -20.64 1.81
N ARG A 94 18.50 -19.91 2.37
CA ARG A 94 18.30 -18.99 3.48
C ARG A 94 18.44 -17.51 3.08
N MET A 95 18.36 -17.19 1.80
CA MET A 95 18.44 -15.80 1.30
C MET A 95 17.42 -14.89 2.00
N LEU A 96 16.22 -15.41 2.25
CA LEU A 96 15.14 -14.64 2.86
C LEU A 96 15.43 -14.21 4.30
N ASP A 97 16.34 -14.87 5.00
CA ASP A 97 16.77 -14.47 6.35
C ASP A 97 17.46 -13.09 6.36
N SER A 98 18.00 -12.68 5.21
CA SER A 98 18.68 -11.39 5.01
C SER A 98 17.76 -10.29 4.45
N VAL A 99 16.55 -10.61 4.03
CA VAL A 99 15.59 -9.65 3.49
C VAL A 99 14.65 -9.21 4.60
N VAL A 100 14.88 -8.00 5.11
CA VAL A 100 14.00 -7.41 6.11
C VAL A 100 12.73 -6.92 5.42
N ALA A 101 11.60 -7.50 5.79
CA ALA A 101 10.31 -7.09 5.24
C ALA A 101 9.98 -5.66 5.67
N GLN A 102 9.89 -4.77 4.70
CA GLN A 102 9.38 -3.40 4.87
C GLN A 102 8.04 -3.32 4.15
N SER A 103 7.06 -2.71 4.77
CA SER A 103 5.77 -2.46 4.13
C SER A 103 5.47 -0.97 4.23
N PRO A 104 5.07 -0.31 3.14
CA PRO A 104 4.73 1.11 3.17
C PRO A 104 3.35 1.33 3.81
N VAL A 105 3.21 0.85 5.04
CA VAL A 105 2.00 1.01 5.84
C VAL A 105 2.25 1.91 7.03
N ILE A 106 1.22 2.64 7.39
CA ILE A 106 1.16 3.45 8.60
C ILE A 106 0.18 2.75 9.54
N GLU A 107 0.66 2.40 10.73
CA GLU A 107 -0.18 1.84 11.78
C GLU A 107 -0.64 2.96 12.72
N VAL A 108 -1.94 3.03 12.97
CA VAL A 108 -2.51 4.01 13.89
C VAL A 108 -2.50 3.40 15.29
N ILE A 109 -1.55 3.83 16.11
CA ILE A 109 -1.43 3.36 17.52
C ILE A 109 -2.51 4.02 18.38
N GLN A 110 -2.73 5.33 18.16
CA GLN A 110 -3.82 6.08 18.79
C GLN A 110 -4.45 6.99 17.73
N PRO A 111 -5.79 7.01 17.62
CA PRO A 111 -6.45 7.76 16.54
C PRO A 111 -6.49 9.28 16.75
N GLY A 112 -6.12 9.78 17.93
CA GLY A 112 -6.35 11.17 18.31
C GLY A 112 -7.83 11.45 18.60
N THR A 113 -8.23 12.72 18.56
CA THR A 113 -9.62 13.10 18.79
C THR A 113 -10.49 12.75 17.60
N TRP A 114 -10.04 13.08 16.41
CA TRP A 114 -10.69 12.76 15.14
C TRP A 114 -9.62 12.73 14.03
N SER A 115 -9.53 11.60 13.34
CA SER A 115 -8.64 11.42 12.21
C SER A 115 -9.37 10.75 11.06
N SER A 116 -9.20 11.26 9.85
CA SER A 116 -9.83 10.71 8.65
C SER A 116 -8.86 10.73 7.47
N VAL A 117 -9.06 9.79 6.55
CA VAL A 117 -8.43 9.82 5.25
C VAL A 117 -9.27 10.68 4.34
N GLN A 118 -8.66 11.68 3.73
CA GLN A 118 -9.29 12.57 2.77
C GLN A 118 -8.53 12.56 1.46
N ASP A 119 -9.20 12.99 0.38
CA ASP A 119 -8.60 13.29 -0.92
C ASP A 119 -9.22 14.58 -1.48
N TYR A 120 -8.55 15.21 -2.43
CA TYR A 120 -9.06 16.41 -3.07
C TYR A 120 -9.46 16.13 -4.53
N PRO A 121 -10.64 16.54 -4.97
CA PRO A 121 -11.63 17.41 -4.32
C PRO A 121 -12.69 16.67 -3.46
N GLY A 122 -12.44 15.44 -3.07
CA GLY A 122 -13.40 14.59 -2.39
C GLY A 122 -14.37 13.91 -3.36
N ARG A 123 -15.47 13.40 -2.84
CA ARG A 123 -16.46 12.63 -3.58
C ARG A 123 -17.27 13.53 -4.50
N GLN A 124 -17.25 13.26 -5.79
CA GLN A 124 -18.00 14.01 -6.80
C GLN A 124 -19.15 13.18 -7.39
N GLY A 125 -20.22 13.85 -7.85
CA GLY A 125 -21.28 13.23 -8.64
C GLY A 125 -22.37 12.50 -7.86
N TYR A 126 -22.52 12.76 -6.55
CA TYR A 126 -23.50 12.07 -5.69
C TYR A 126 -24.52 13.02 -5.04
N TRP A 127 -24.58 14.28 -5.46
CA TRP A 127 -25.52 15.26 -4.93
C TRP A 127 -26.98 14.88 -5.15
N ASP A 128 -27.26 14.28 -6.30
CA ASP A 128 -28.61 13.85 -6.71
C ASP A 128 -29.20 12.77 -5.80
N ILE A 129 -28.35 12.00 -5.13
CA ILE A 129 -28.77 11.00 -4.13
C ILE A 129 -28.56 11.47 -2.68
N GLY A 130 -28.30 12.76 -2.47
CA GLY A 130 -28.18 13.37 -1.15
C GLY A 130 -26.85 13.15 -0.44
N VAL A 131 -25.80 12.69 -1.13
CA VAL A 131 -24.47 12.50 -0.55
C VAL A 131 -23.57 13.69 -0.89
N PRO A 132 -23.13 14.49 0.11
CA PRO A 132 -22.28 15.65 -0.14
C PRO A 132 -20.86 15.23 -0.54
N PRO A 133 -20.09 16.12 -1.19
CA PRO A 133 -18.75 15.80 -1.72
C PRO A 133 -17.74 15.66 -0.62
N SER A 134 -17.84 15.73 0.60
CA SER A 134 -16.78 15.51 1.56
C SER A 134 -15.46 16.19 1.11
N GLY A 135 -14.33 15.62 1.40
CA GLY A 135 -13.01 16.20 1.11
C GLY A 135 -12.42 16.87 2.35
N PRO A 136 -11.19 17.41 2.24
CA PRO A 136 -10.53 18.04 3.38
C PRO A 136 -11.25 19.33 3.80
N MET A 137 -11.29 19.58 5.12
CA MET A 137 -11.87 20.80 5.68
C MET A 137 -11.07 22.04 5.26
N ASP A 138 -9.74 21.94 5.32
CA ASP A 138 -8.80 22.95 4.81
C ASP A 138 -8.16 22.42 3.53
N ASP A 139 -8.82 22.66 2.41
CA ASP A 139 -8.37 22.17 1.10
C ASP A 139 -7.05 22.80 0.65
N PHE A 140 -6.78 24.02 1.04
CA PHE A 140 -5.51 24.70 0.73
C PHE A 140 -4.35 24.04 1.47
N ALA A 141 -4.46 23.89 2.78
CA ALA A 141 -3.43 23.25 3.59
C ALA A 141 -3.19 21.79 3.15
N PHE A 142 -4.26 21.06 2.86
CA PHE A 142 -4.19 19.67 2.39
C PHE A 142 -3.42 19.54 1.07
N ARG A 143 -3.76 20.37 0.08
CA ARG A 143 -3.05 20.39 -1.22
C ARG A 143 -1.60 20.84 -1.09
N LEU A 144 -1.33 21.79 -0.19
CA LEU A 144 0.01 22.26 0.09
C LEU A 144 0.88 21.13 0.68
N ALA A 145 0.37 20.36 1.66
CA ALA A 145 1.08 19.20 2.21
C ALA A 145 1.49 18.21 1.11
N ASN A 146 0.55 17.84 0.25
CA ASN A 146 0.82 16.94 -0.87
C ASN A 146 1.93 17.49 -1.79
N ARG A 147 1.88 18.78 -2.11
CA ARG A 147 2.91 19.42 -2.96
C ARG A 147 4.28 19.47 -2.32
N ILE A 148 4.37 19.70 -1.01
CA ILE A 148 5.64 19.73 -0.25
C ILE A 148 6.35 18.37 -0.32
N VAL A 149 5.62 17.26 -0.21
CA VAL A 149 6.19 15.90 -0.30
C VAL A 149 6.30 15.38 -1.74
N GLY A 150 6.00 16.21 -2.75
CA GLY A 150 6.11 15.85 -4.16
C GLY A 150 4.94 15.04 -4.72
N ASN A 151 3.85 14.90 -4.00
CA ASN A 151 2.65 14.22 -4.45
C ASN A 151 1.81 15.09 -5.40
N HIS A 152 0.92 14.43 -6.14
CA HIS A 152 -0.18 15.15 -6.80
C HIS A 152 -1.11 15.75 -5.75
N GLN A 153 -1.64 16.96 -5.99
CA GLN A 153 -2.47 17.68 -5.03
C GLN A 153 -3.74 16.93 -4.57
N SER A 154 -4.19 15.97 -5.36
CA SER A 154 -5.37 15.13 -5.06
C SER A 154 -5.01 13.79 -4.41
N ALA A 155 -3.74 13.52 -4.12
CA ALA A 155 -3.37 12.29 -3.44
C ALA A 155 -4.01 12.23 -2.04
N ALA A 156 -4.40 11.02 -1.63
CA ALA A 156 -4.97 10.82 -0.31
C ALA A 156 -3.98 11.23 0.79
N GLY A 157 -4.52 11.78 1.87
CA GLY A 157 -3.76 12.20 3.05
C GLY A 157 -4.60 12.05 4.32
N LEU A 158 -3.98 12.28 5.45
CA LEU A 158 -4.65 12.27 6.75
C LEU A 158 -5.02 13.70 7.14
N GLU A 159 -6.26 13.88 7.55
CA GLU A 159 -6.74 15.09 8.22
C GLU A 159 -7.11 14.74 9.66
N PHE A 160 -6.72 15.60 10.60
CA PHE A 160 -7.04 15.39 12.02
C PHE A 160 -7.38 16.71 12.70
N THR A 161 -8.19 16.60 13.77
CA THR A 161 -8.76 17.76 14.47
C THR A 161 -8.40 17.69 15.96
N LEU A 162 -8.01 18.83 16.53
CA LEU A 162 -7.64 19.03 17.95
C LEU A 162 -6.35 18.27 18.32
N GLN A 163 -6.47 17.00 18.67
CA GLN A 163 -5.34 16.14 18.99
C GLN A 163 -5.07 15.18 17.83
N GLY A 164 -3.86 15.24 17.29
CA GLY A 164 -3.42 14.35 16.22
C GLY A 164 -3.24 12.90 16.67
N PRO A 165 -3.14 11.98 15.71
CA PRO A 165 -2.91 10.56 15.97
C PRO A 165 -1.47 10.28 16.39
N VAL A 166 -1.24 9.14 17.06
CA VAL A 166 0.08 8.51 17.18
C VAL A 166 0.20 7.47 16.08
N LEU A 167 1.19 7.65 15.21
CA LEU A 167 1.39 6.83 14.01
C LEU A 167 2.73 6.11 14.09
N LEU A 168 2.75 4.83 13.74
CA LEU A 168 3.96 4.05 13.53
C LEU A 168 4.14 3.80 12.03
N PHE A 169 5.27 4.25 11.49
CA PHE A 169 5.65 4.01 10.10
C PHE A 169 6.51 2.75 10.01
N HIS A 170 6.08 1.78 9.22
CA HIS A 170 6.81 0.51 9.00
C HIS A 170 7.83 0.60 7.86
N SER A 171 8.03 1.77 7.29
CA SER A 171 9.07 2.09 6.30
C SER A 171 9.42 3.56 6.36
N ASP A 172 10.56 3.95 5.80
CA ASP A 172 10.94 5.35 5.65
C ASP A 172 9.84 6.12 4.90
N ALA A 173 9.50 7.30 5.41
CA ALA A 173 8.47 8.15 4.84
C ALA A 173 8.85 9.62 4.93
N LEU A 174 8.50 10.36 3.88
CA LEU A 174 8.54 11.81 3.90
C LEU A 174 7.13 12.32 4.22
N ILE A 175 7.00 13.10 5.28
CA ILE A 175 5.72 13.67 5.70
C ILE A 175 5.77 15.20 5.68
N ALA A 176 4.61 15.82 5.45
CA ALA A 176 4.41 17.24 5.63
C ALA A 176 3.20 17.47 6.54
N LEU A 177 3.32 18.39 7.48
CA LEU A 177 2.24 18.88 8.33
C LEU A 177 1.94 20.32 7.93
N THR A 178 0.66 20.60 7.69
CA THR A 178 0.17 21.91 7.25
C THR A 178 -1.16 22.23 7.93
N GLY A 179 -1.56 23.50 7.89
CA GLY A 179 -2.78 23.97 8.54
C GLY A 179 -2.46 24.66 9.88
N ALA A 180 -3.18 24.27 10.92
CA ALA A 180 -2.93 24.83 12.26
C ALA A 180 -1.57 24.40 12.80
N ASP A 181 -0.96 25.29 13.59
CA ASP A 181 0.30 24.99 14.27
C ASP A 181 0.11 23.85 15.28
N CYS A 182 0.88 22.79 15.11
CA CYS A 182 0.86 21.63 15.98
C CYS A 182 2.29 21.22 16.36
N GLN A 183 2.48 20.81 17.61
CA GLN A 183 3.77 20.31 18.10
C GLN A 183 3.83 18.79 17.84
N ALA A 184 4.30 18.41 16.66
CA ALA A 184 4.59 17.02 16.36
C ALA A 184 5.91 16.60 17.01
N THR A 185 5.95 15.40 17.55
CA THR A 185 7.16 14.76 18.11
C THR A 185 7.51 13.52 17.31
N LEU A 186 8.80 13.23 17.19
CA LEU A 186 9.34 12.02 16.61
C LEU A 186 10.08 11.25 17.72
N GLU A 187 9.75 9.96 17.88
CA GLU A 187 10.36 9.03 18.83
C GLU A 187 11.13 7.92 18.12
#